data_bb30f557c969a344765595d32f4d45b4
#
_entry.id   bb30f557c969a344765595d32f4d45b4
#
_cell.length_a   1.000
_cell.length_b   1.000
_cell.length_c   1.000
_cell.angle_alpha   90.00
_cell.angle_beta   90.00
_cell.angle_gamma   90.00
#
_symmetry.space_group_name_H-M   'P 1'
#
loop_
_entity.id
_entity.type
_entity.pdbx_description
1 polymer ?
#
loop_
_entity_poly.entity_id
_entity_poly.type
_entity_poly.pdbx_seq_one_letter_code
_entity_poly.pdbx_strand_id
1 'polypeptide(L)'
;MRYLAPYQSGLWLAEYGDIRCQLCRIYRSTPQSQLPQNHSSATTPNTHSFFTKLRQHVNNRFDSGLLCSDCHNSITWLPKSFDVDIAAGTNLSIQAATYYDYPIRQAIRSFKHHEDMTKLPLLIHVLRQLPRPQGCHRDNSVIVAMPTTNQRLTKRGFDPVSILAAQLSKHWHIPLWNGVERIDNTVSQQGLSRAERLGNLDNAFALIETPPVKRLLLFDDVATTGASLQALGRTLYDQTFSLAGINSQSSNPYQLSAYALAHGSQS
;
A
#
# COMPACT_ATOMS: atom_id res chain seq x y z
N MET A 1 -6.01 -4.48 -29.60
CA MET A 1 -6.80 -4.21 -28.37
C MET A 1 -6.30 -5.16 -27.30
N ARG A 2 -5.75 -4.64 -26.18
CA ARG A 2 -5.43 -5.49 -25.04
C ARG A 2 -6.73 -5.78 -24.30
N TYR A 3 -7.19 -7.02 -24.32
CA TYR A 3 -8.32 -7.44 -23.52
C TYR A 3 -7.99 -7.23 -22.05
N LEU A 4 -8.82 -6.46 -21.34
CA LEU A 4 -8.73 -6.37 -19.88
C LEU A 4 -9.02 -7.77 -19.33
N ALA A 5 -8.18 -8.23 -18.39
CA ALA A 5 -8.46 -9.48 -17.70
C ALA A 5 -9.86 -9.42 -17.06
N PRO A 6 -10.62 -10.53 -16.99
CA PRO A 6 -12.00 -10.52 -16.49
C PRO A 6 -12.18 -9.84 -15.12
N TYR A 7 -11.21 -9.99 -14.22
CA TYR A 7 -11.22 -9.32 -12.93
C TYR A 7 -11.09 -7.78 -13.04
N GLN A 8 -10.33 -7.26 -14.02
CA GLN A 8 -10.20 -5.81 -14.25
C GLN A 8 -11.50 -5.22 -14.78
N SER A 9 -12.21 -5.96 -15.63
CA SER A 9 -13.55 -5.56 -16.10
C SER A 9 -14.57 -5.59 -14.97
N GLY A 10 -14.52 -6.60 -14.09
CA GLY A 10 -15.36 -6.68 -12.90
C GLY A 10 -15.10 -5.54 -11.91
N LEU A 11 -13.84 -5.19 -11.69
CA LEU A 11 -13.45 -4.04 -10.88
C LEU A 11 -13.97 -2.73 -11.46
N TRP A 12 -13.83 -2.55 -12.76
CA TRP A 12 -14.34 -1.36 -13.45
C TRP A 12 -15.86 -1.24 -13.31
N LEU A 13 -16.61 -2.35 -13.52
CA LEU A 13 -18.04 -2.38 -13.32
C LEU A 13 -18.45 -2.13 -11.87
N ALA A 14 -17.73 -2.68 -10.90
CA ALA A 14 -18.00 -2.43 -9.48
C ALA A 14 -17.68 -0.99 -9.07
N GLU A 15 -16.63 -0.40 -9.62
CA GLU A 15 -16.22 0.98 -9.33
C GLU A 15 -17.17 2.01 -9.95
N TYR A 16 -17.68 1.76 -11.18
CA TYR A 16 -18.47 2.74 -11.93
C TYR A 16 -19.96 2.40 -12.07
N GLY A 17 -20.36 1.17 -11.79
CA GLY A 17 -21.74 0.71 -11.93
C GLY A 17 -22.55 0.77 -10.63
N ASP A 18 -21.93 0.65 -9.46
CA ASP A 18 -22.61 0.68 -8.16
C ASP A 18 -22.59 2.08 -7.56
N ILE A 19 -23.68 2.80 -7.72
CA ILE A 19 -23.88 4.15 -7.18
C ILE A 19 -24.19 4.16 -5.67
N ARG A 20 -24.28 2.99 -5.03
CA ARG A 20 -24.51 2.86 -3.59
C ARG A 20 -23.20 2.76 -2.85
N CYS A 21 -23.16 3.32 -1.64
CA CYS A 21 -22.03 3.20 -0.74
C CYS A 21 -21.61 1.74 -0.53
N GLN A 22 -20.33 1.44 -0.74
CA GLN A 22 -19.78 0.08 -0.62
C GLN A 22 -19.80 -0.47 0.83
N LEU A 23 -19.93 0.40 1.82
CA LEU A 23 -20.00 0.01 3.23
C LEU A 23 -21.45 -0.14 3.71
N CYS A 24 -22.23 0.94 3.75
CA CYS A 24 -23.59 0.86 4.31
C CYS A 24 -24.64 0.34 3.34
N ARG A 25 -24.43 0.42 2.03
CA ARG A 25 -25.39 0.06 0.98
C ARG A 25 -26.72 0.85 1.01
N ILE A 26 -26.86 1.81 1.90
CA ILE A 26 -28.07 2.58 2.14
C ILE A 26 -28.05 3.86 1.30
N TYR A 27 -27.02 4.68 1.50
CA TYR A 27 -26.88 5.97 0.83
C TYR A 27 -26.19 5.84 -0.51
N ARG A 28 -26.42 6.82 -1.39
CA ARG A 28 -25.62 6.95 -2.60
C ARG A 28 -24.18 7.30 -2.23
N SER A 29 -23.25 6.80 -2.99
CA SER A 29 -21.85 7.20 -2.87
C SER A 29 -21.69 8.69 -3.18
N THR A 30 -20.83 9.37 -2.42
CA THR A 30 -20.49 10.77 -2.64
C THR A 30 -19.37 10.86 -3.65
N PRO A 31 -19.43 11.75 -4.66
CA PRO A 31 -18.32 11.97 -5.58
C PRO A 31 -17.03 12.26 -4.82
N GLN A 32 -15.92 11.68 -5.26
CA GLN A 32 -14.62 11.80 -4.58
C GLN A 32 -14.15 13.26 -4.49
N SER A 33 -14.53 14.10 -5.45
CA SER A 33 -14.29 15.55 -5.45
C SER A 33 -15.01 16.31 -4.33
N GLN A 34 -16.04 15.71 -3.70
CA GLN A 34 -16.81 16.30 -2.61
C GLN A 34 -16.44 15.73 -1.24
N LEU A 35 -15.62 14.70 -1.20
CA LEU A 35 -15.12 14.16 0.06
C LEU A 35 -13.99 15.04 0.60
N PRO A 36 -13.89 15.23 1.93
CA PRO A 36 -12.78 15.94 2.54
C PRO A 36 -11.47 15.25 2.17
N GLN A 37 -10.59 15.97 1.45
CA GLN A 37 -9.26 15.46 1.16
C GLN A 37 -8.37 15.78 2.35
N ASN A 38 -7.80 14.75 2.98
CA ASN A 38 -6.88 14.91 4.12
C ASN A 38 -5.50 15.45 3.71
N HIS A 39 -5.34 15.89 2.46
CA HIS A 39 -4.11 16.45 1.95
C HIS A 39 -4.32 17.88 1.47
N SER A 40 -3.67 18.83 2.17
CA SER A 40 -3.46 20.20 1.70
C SER A 40 -2.49 20.20 0.51
N SER A 41 -2.98 19.84 -0.67
CA SER A 41 -2.33 20.28 -1.90
C SER A 41 -2.78 21.72 -2.13
N ALA A 42 -1.87 22.66 -1.98
CA ALA A 42 -2.10 24.08 -2.30
C ALA A 42 -2.58 24.18 -3.75
N THR A 43 -3.88 24.37 -3.90
CA THR A 43 -4.51 24.63 -5.20
C THR A 43 -4.35 26.11 -5.48
N THR A 44 -3.50 26.47 -6.44
CA THR A 44 -3.50 27.79 -7.05
C THR A 44 -4.88 28.10 -7.65
N PRO A 45 -5.45 29.28 -7.45
CA PRO A 45 -6.74 29.64 -8.02
C PRO A 45 -6.58 29.85 -9.54
N ASN A 46 -7.09 28.90 -10.31
CA ASN A 46 -7.14 29.03 -11.76
C ASN A 46 -8.47 29.64 -12.18
N THR A 47 -8.35 30.73 -12.95
CA THR A 47 -9.41 31.46 -13.68
C THR A 47 -10.30 30.49 -14.50
N HIS A 48 -11.59 30.45 -14.14
CA HIS A 48 -12.58 29.57 -14.73
C HIS A 48 -12.99 29.99 -16.15
N SER A 49 -12.58 29.23 -17.16
CA SER A 49 -13.17 29.26 -18.50
C SER A 49 -14.47 28.45 -18.54
N PHE A 50 -15.45 28.86 -19.35
CA PHE A 50 -16.76 28.22 -19.54
C PHE A 50 -16.62 26.72 -19.94
N PHE A 51 -15.60 26.38 -20.73
CA PHE A 51 -15.29 25.00 -21.13
C PHE A 51 -14.83 24.10 -19.96
N THR A 52 -14.23 24.68 -18.92
CA THR A 52 -13.81 23.95 -17.71
C THR A 52 -15.02 23.48 -16.90
N LYS A 53 -16.10 24.28 -16.84
CA LYS A 53 -17.36 23.92 -16.16
C LYS A 53 -18.10 22.78 -16.86
N LEU A 54 -18.11 22.77 -18.20
CA LEU A 54 -18.75 21.69 -18.97
C LEU A 54 -17.98 20.37 -18.82
N ARG A 55 -16.66 20.43 -18.84
CA ARG A 55 -15.78 19.26 -18.60
C ARG A 55 -15.88 18.73 -17.17
N GLN A 56 -16.01 19.60 -16.17
CA GLN A 56 -16.29 19.21 -14.79
C GLN A 56 -17.67 18.55 -14.65
N HIS A 57 -18.70 19.02 -15.34
CA HIS A 57 -20.04 18.43 -15.27
C HIS A 57 -20.11 17.02 -15.89
N VAL A 58 -19.35 16.76 -16.94
CA VAL A 58 -19.24 15.43 -17.56
C VAL A 58 -18.36 14.52 -16.69
N ASN A 59 -17.24 15.01 -16.15
CA ASN A 59 -16.38 14.24 -15.24
C ASN A 59 -17.10 13.89 -13.94
N ASN A 60 -17.92 14.80 -13.37
CA ASN A 60 -18.68 14.52 -12.14
C ASN A 60 -19.73 13.38 -12.28
N ARG A 61 -20.14 13.02 -13.49
CA ARG A 61 -20.99 11.84 -13.72
C ARG A 61 -20.23 10.53 -13.64
N PHE A 62 -18.91 10.55 -13.83
CA PHE A 62 -18.02 9.38 -13.77
C PHE A 62 -17.19 9.33 -12.49
N ASP A 63 -17.26 10.35 -11.65
CA ASP A 63 -16.52 10.46 -10.38
C ASP A 63 -17.44 10.03 -9.21
N SER A 64 -18.09 8.87 -9.37
CA SER A 64 -18.83 8.27 -8.26
C SER A 64 -17.84 7.76 -7.24
N GLY A 65 -17.76 8.43 -6.07
CA GLY A 65 -17.02 7.91 -4.92
C GLY A 65 -17.56 6.53 -4.53
N LEU A 66 -16.75 5.72 -3.84
CA LEU A 66 -17.17 4.40 -3.37
C LEU A 66 -17.94 4.44 -2.05
N LEU A 67 -17.79 5.52 -1.30
CA LEU A 67 -18.39 5.70 0.02
C LEU A 67 -19.33 6.91 0.03
N CYS A 68 -20.38 6.86 0.86
CA CYS A 68 -21.10 8.07 1.24
C CYS A 68 -20.25 8.89 2.24
N SER A 69 -20.59 10.17 2.42
CA SER A 69 -19.89 11.08 3.34
C SER A 69 -19.81 10.53 4.76
N ASP A 70 -20.89 9.96 5.28
CA ASP A 70 -20.94 9.43 6.65
C ASP A 70 -19.98 8.25 6.83
N CYS A 71 -20.00 7.29 5.88
CA CYS A 71 -19.09 6.17 5.93
C CYS A 71 -17.62 6.59 5.71
N HIS A 72 -17.36 7.58 4.87
CA HIS A 72 -16.02 8.11 4.69
C HIS A 72 -15.52 8.77 5.98
N ASN A 73 -16.36 9.61 6.61
CA ASN A 73 -16.02 10.33 7.85
C ASN A 73 -15.93 9.40 9.08
N SER A 74 -16.54 8.21 9.03
CA SER A 74 -16.42 7.22 10.11
C SER A 74 -15.08 6.48 10.13
N ILE A 75 -14.29 6.59 9.07
CA ILE A 75 -12.96 5.98 8.97
C ILE A 75 -11.92 6.99 9.43
N THR A 76 -11.02 6.59 10.33
CA THR A 76 -9.85 7.40 10.69
C THR A 76 -8.78 7.26 9.61
N TRP A 77 -8.59 8.32 8.84
CA TRP A 77 -7.61 8.37 7.76
C TRP A 77 -6.24 8.83 8.26
N LEU A 78 -5.18 8.28 7.64
CA LEU A 78 -3.80 8.68 7.81
C LEU A 78 -3.39 8.80 9.29
N PRO A 79 -3.45 7.69 10.04
CA PRO A 79 -2.94 7.69 11.41
C PRO A 79 -1.49 8.18 11.43
N LYS A 80 -1.06 8.71 12.58
CA LYS A 80 0.33 9.15 12.74
C LYS A 80 1.28 8.02 12.34
N SER A 81 2.29 8.36 11.52
CA SER A 81 3.35 7.42 11.19
C SER A 81 4.11 6.99 12.43
N PHE A 82 4.65 5.79 12.40
CA PHE A 82 5.50 5.24 13.44
C PHE A 82 6.80 4.71 12.86
N ASP A 83 7.84 4.68 13.69
CA ASP A 83 9.17 4.32 13.25
C ASP A 83 9.56 2.96 13.79
N VAL A 84 10.36 2.22 13.00
CA VAL A 84 11.00 0.97 13.42
C VAL A 84 12.50 1.04 13.10
N ASP A 85 13.33 0.51 13.99
CA ASP A 85 14.79 0.53 13.82
C ASP A 85 15.22 -0.52 12.80
N ILE A 86 15.91 -0.11 11.74
CA ILE A 86 16.47 -1.01 10.72
C ILE A 86 17.99 -1.22 10.88
N ALA A 87 18.69 -0.24 11.43
CA ALA A 87 20.10 -0.32 11.78
C ALA A 87 20.40 0.70 12.89
N ALA A 88 21.59 0.62 13.49
CA ALA A 88 22.01 1.55 14.52
C ALA A 88 21.91 3.01 14.02
N GLY A 89 21.00 3.79 14.62
CA GLY A 89 20.75 5.18 14.27
C GLY A 89 19.97 5.40 12.97
N THR A 90 19.39 4.35 12.37
CA THR A 90 18.61 4.43 11.14
C THR A 90 17.21 3.86 11.35
N ASN A 91 16.20 4.72 11.23
CA ASN A 91 14.81 4.37 11.40
C ASN A 91 14.08 4.31 10.05
N LEU A 92 13.15 3.38 9.93
CA LEU A 92 12.21 3.27 8.83
C LEU A 92 10.85 3.80 9.30
N SER A 93 10.41 4.91 8.72
CA SER A 93 9.08 5.46 9.01
C SER A 93 8.01 4.74 8.21
N ILE A 94 6.95 4.30 8.89
CA ILE A 94 5.82 3.56 8.31
C ILE A 94 4.58 4.44 8.35
N GLN A 95 4.02 4.75 7.18
CA GLN A 95 2.76 5.48 7.02
C GLN A 95 1.66 4.53 6.57
N ALA A 96 0.56 4.50 7.31
CA ALA A 96 -0.64 3.74 6.92
C ALA A 96 -1.74 4.65 6.38
N ALA A 97 -2.64 4.10 5.54
CA ALA A 97 -3.79 4.84 5.04
C ALA A 97 -4.89 4.97 6.11
N THR A 98 -5.05 3.96 6.95
CA THR A 98 -6.06 3.93 8.01
C THR A 98 -5.65 2.98 9.14
N TYR A 99 -6.48 2.87 10.19
CA TYR A 99 -6.34 1.82 11.19
C TYR A 99 -6.92 0.48 10.72
N TYR A 100 -6.36 -0.62 11.24
CA TYR A 100 -6.86 -1.99 11.03
C TYR A 100 -8.06 -2.29 11.91
N ASP A 101 -9.12 -1.49 11.75
CA ASP A 101 -10.36 -1.58 12.50
C ASP A 101 -11.55 -1.81 11.59
N TYR A 102 -12.73 -2.05 12.19
CA TYR A 102 -13.97 -2.11 11.42
C TYR A 102 -14.23 -0.76 10.73
N PRO A 103 -14.65 -0.76 9.46
CA PRO A 103 -14.99 -1.90 8.60
C PRO A 103 -13.81 -2.42 7.75
N ILE A 104 -12.68 -1.73 7.72
CA ILE A 104 -11.55 -2.01 6.83
C ILE A 104 -10.90 -3.37 7.16
N ARG A 105 -10.77 -3.69 8.46
CA ARG A 105 -10.29 -5.01 8.91
C ARG A 105 -11.09 -6.16 8.29
N GLN A 106 -12.42 -6.04 8.24
CA GLN A 106 -13.27 -7.06 7.65
C GLN A 106 -13.05 -7.18 6.13
N ALA A 107 -12.94 -6.05 5.42
CA ALA A 107 -12.67 -6.03 4.00
C ALA A 107 -11.31 -6.68 3.66
N ILE A 108 -10.24 -6.34 4.40
CA ILE A 108 -8.91 -6.96 4.22
C ILE A 108 -8.97 -8.46 4.49
N ARG A 109 -9.64 -8.90 5.56
CA ARG A 109 -9.77 -10.34 5.89
C ARG A 109 -10.54 -11.10 4.82
N SER A 110 -11.67 -10.58 4.36
CA SER A 110 -12.46 -11.19 3.28
C SER A 110 -11.65 -11.30 1.99
N PHE A 111 -10.93 -10.24 1.61
CA PHE A 111 -10.05 -10.25 0.45
C PHE A 111 -8.91 -11.27 0.59
N LYS A 112 -8.21 -11.30 1.75
CA LYS A 112 -7.05 -12.18 1.97
C LYS A 112 -7.38 -13.65 2.13
N HIS A 113 -8.48 -13.97 2.82
CA HIS A 113 -8.75 -15.33 3.30
C HIS A 113 -9.96 -15.98 2.62
N HIS A 114 -10.84 -15.20 2.04
CA HIS A 114 -12.03 -15.70 1.34
C HIS A 114 -12.01 -15.38 -0.16
N GLU A 115 -10.91 -14.83 -0.67
CA GLU A 115 -10.73 -14.47 -2.09
C GLU A 115 -11.84 -13.54 -2.61
N ASP A 116 -12.45 -12.76 -1.69
CA ASP A 116 -13.55 -11.87 -2.03
C ASP A 116 -13.07 -10.63 -2.78
N MET A 117 -12.96 -10.77 -4.10
CA MET A 117 -12.55 -9.69 -4.99
C MET A 117 -13.53 -8.51 -5.01
N THR A 118 -14.75 -8.67 -4.48
CA THR A 118 -15.72 -7.57 -4.38
C THR A 118 -15.27 -6.50 -3.37
N LYS A 119 -14.32 -6.81 -2.49
CA LYS A 119 -13.72 -5.85 -1.54
C LYS A 119 -12.59 -5.01 -2.15
N LEU A 120 -12.03 -5.46 -3.27
CA LEU A 120 -10.88 -4.79 -3.87
C LEU A 120 -11.14 -3.31 -4.23
N PRO A 121 -12.32 -2.89 -4.78
CA PRO A 121 -12.60 -1.48 -5.01
C PRO A 121 -12.51 -0.62 -3.74
N LEU A 122 -13.06 -1.12 -2.62
CA LEU A 122 -12.95 -0.43 -1.32
C LEU A 122 -11.50 -0.33 -0.86
N LEU A 123 -10.71 -1.41 -0.97
CA LEU A 123 -9.30 -1.40 -0.58
C LEU A 123 -8.46 -0.47 -1.47
N ILE A 124 -8.77 -0.37 -2.76
CA ILE A 124 -8.15 0.61 -3.66
C ILE A 124 -8.52 2.03 -3.25
N HIS A 125 -9.77 2.29 -2.87
CA HIS A 125 -10.19 3.60 -2.37
C HIS A 125 -9.40 3.99 -1.12
N VAL A 126 -9.24 3.07 -0.16
CA VAL A 126 -8.40 3.27 1.03
C VAL A 126 -6.94 3.52 0.66
N LEU A 127 -6.39 2.73 -0.24
CA LEU A 127 -5.00 2.85 -0.70
C LEU A 127 -4.72 4.22 -1.35
N ARG A 128 -5.68 4.76 -2.10
CA ARG A 128 -5.57 6.08 -2.75
C ARG A 128 -5.53 7.26 -1.75
N GLN A 129 -5.86 7.02 -0.47
CA GLN A 129 -5.69 8.04 0.57
C GLN A 129 -4.23 8.21 1.00
N LEU A 130 -3.35 7.24 0.69
CA LEU A 130 -1.92 7.38 0.96
C LEU A 130 -1.32 8.51 0.13
N PRO A 131 -0.62 9.46 0.76
CA PRO A 131 0.04 10.53 0.03
C PRO A 131 1.19 9.98 -0.78
N ARG A 132 1.29 10.43 -2.03
CA ARG A 132 2.49 10.15 -2.83
C ARG A 132 3.70 10.80 -2.16
N PRO A 133 4.79 10.07 -1.92
CA PRO A 133 5.98 10.62 -1.28
C PRO A 133 6.57 11.79 -2.08
N GLN A 134 6.96 12.86 -1.38
CA GLN A 134 7.52 14.04 -2.03
C GLN A 134 8.82 13.71 -2.77
N GLY A 135 8.95 14.26 -3.99
CA GLY A 135 10.13 14.06 -4.83
C GLY A 135 10.30 12.64 -5.38
N CYS A 136 9.35 11.73 -5.15
CA CYS A 136 9.35 10.39 -5.75
C CYS A 136 8.65 10.40 -7.10
N HIS A 137 9.28 9.81 -8.12
CA HIS A 137 8.75 9.65 -9.46
C HIS A 137 9.32 8.39 -10.11
N ARG A 138 8.78 8.03 -11.28
CA ARG A 138 9.10 6.78 -11.99
C ARG A 138 10.58 6.53 -12.26
N ASP A 139 11.39 7.60 -12.36
CA ASP A 139 12.79 7.49 -12.76
C ASP A 139 13.75 7.47 -11.57
N ASN A 140 13.26 7.73 -10.35
CA ASN A 140 14.10 7.76 -9.15
C ASN A 140 13.58 6.89 -7.99
N SER A 141 12.42 6.25 -8.15
CA SER A 141 11.77 5.49 -7.09
C SER A 141 11.15 4.21 -7.63
N VAL A 142 11.13 3.17 -6.80
CA VAL A 142 10.38 1.93 -7.05
C VAL A 142 9.57 1.54 -5.81
N ILE A 143 8.46 0.84 -6.04
CA ILE A 143 7.65 0.22 -4.99
C ILE A 143 8.10 -1.23 -4.85
N VAL A 144 8.38 -1.64 -3.61
CA VAL A 144 8.73 -3.00 -3.21
C VAL A 144 7.56 -3.58 -2.43
N ALA A 145 6.78 -4.45 -3.06
CA ALA A 145 5.72 -5.17 -2.37
C ALA A 145 6.32 -6.16 -1.36
N MET A 146 5.72 -6.30 -0.18
CA MET A 146 6.12 -7.31 0.80
C MET A 146 6.06 -8.70 0.18
N PRO A 147 7.22 -9.40 0.01
CA PRO A 147 7.24 -10.71 -0.62
C PRO A 147 6.46 -11.76 0.17
N THR A 148 5.71 -12.59 -0.54
CA THR A 148 5.01 -13.75 0.04
C THR A 148 5.82 -15.04 -0.16
N THR A 149 5.52 -16.09 0.61
CA THR A 149 6.15 -17.40 0.43
C THR A 149 5.42 -18.20 -0.67
N ASN A 150 6.14 -19.09 -1.36
CA ASN A 150 5.55 -20.00 -2.34
C ASN A 150 4.44 -20.86 -1.72
N GLN A 151 4.63 -21.31 -0.47
CA GLN A 151 3.63 -22.06 0.28
C GLN A 151 2.32 -21.27 0.46
N ARG A 152 2.43 -19.96 0.81
CA ARG A 152 1.25 -19.10 0.95
C ARG A 152 0.58 -18.82 -0.39
N LEU A 153 1.38 -18.61 -1.43
CA LEU A 153 0.88 -18.39 -2.78
C LEU A 153 0.12 -19.61 -3.29
N THR A 154 0.69 -20.82 -3.15
CA THR A 154 0.03 -22.07 -3.51
C THR A 154 -1.27 -22.29 -2.73
N LYS A 155 -1.26 -22.01 -1.42
CA LYS A 155 -2.46 -22.17 -0.58
C LYS A 155 -3.58 -21.19 -0.92
N ARG A 156 -3.25 -19.94 -1.34
CA ARG A 156 -4.23 -18.89 -1.60
C ARG A 156 -4.58 -18.71 -3.08
N GLY A 157 -3.77 -19.24 -4.00
CA GLY A 157 -3.94 -19.04 -5.43
C GLY A 157 -3.62 -17.62 -5.93
N PHE A 158 -3.37 -16.64 -5.03
CA PHE A 158 -3.03 -15.26 -5.39
C PHE A 158 -2.22 -14.56 -4.28
N ASP A 159 -1.57 -13.45 -4.65
CA ASP A 159 -0.85 -12.57 -3.71
C ASP A 159 -1.62 -11.26 -3.52
N PRO A 160 -2.30 -11.08 -2.36
CA PRO A 160 -3.08 -9.89 -2.08
C PRO A 160 -2.22 -8.61 -2.01
N VAL A 161 -0.98 -8.69 -1.50
CA VAL A 161 -0.10 -7.53 -1.37
C VAL A 161 0.38 -7.07 -2.74
N SER A 162 0.76 -8.00 -3.61
CA SER A 162 1.17 -7.68 -5.00
C SER A 162 0.04 -7.05 -5.81
N ILE A 163 -1.22 -7.51 -5.63
CA ILE A 163 -2.39 -6.90 -6.26
C ILE A 163 -2.56 -5.44 -5.81
N LEU A 164 -2.50 -5.18 -4.50
CA LEU A 164 -2.63 -3.84 -3.94
C LEU A 164 -1.44 -2.95 -4.33
N ALA A 165 -0.22 -3.46 -4.30
CA ALA A 165 0.98 -2.74 -4.73
C ALA A 165 0.90 -2.34 -6.22
N ALA A 166 0.33 -3.19 -7.08
CA ALA A 166 0.09 -2.87 -8.48
C ALA A 166 -0.91 -1.70 -8.65
N GLN A 167 -1.91 -1.59 -7.78
CA GLN A 167 -2.84 -0.46 -7.77
C GLN A 167 -2.15 0.82 -7.25
N LEU A 168 -1.30 0.69 -6.23
CA LEU A 168 -0.50 1.81 -5.71
C LEU A 168 0.48 2.33 -6.77
N SER A 169 1.15 1.44 -7.48
CA SER A 169 2.04 1.76 -8.61
C SER A 169 1.31 2.57 -9.69
N LYS A 170 0.10 2.16 -10.06
CA LYS A 170 -0.74 2.90 -11.01
C LYS A 170 -1.13 4.28 -10.47
N HIS A 171 -1.50 4.37 -9.19
CA HIS A 171 -1.94 5.62 -8.56
C HIS A 171 -0.80 6.64 -8.43
N TRP A 172 0.38 6.20 -8.02
CA TRP A 172 1.55 7.07 -7.84
C TRP A 172 2.38 7.25 -9.11
N HIS A 173 2.14 6.43 -10.15
CA HIS A 173 2.96 6.37 -11.38
C HIS A 173 4.43 6.03 -11.07
N ILE A 174 4.66 5.14 -10.10
CA ILE A 174 5.97 4.65 -9.67
C ILE A 174 6.02 3.15 -9.97
N PRO A 175 7.05 2.62 -10.66
CA PRO A 175 7.11 1.22 -11.04
C PRO A 175 7.28 0.29 -9.85
N LEU A 176 6.81 -0.96 -10.00
CA LEU A 176 7.13 -2.06 -9.10
C LEU A 176 8.52 -2.61 -9.40
N TRP A 177 9.20 -3.07 -8.35
CA TRP A 177 10.45 -3.80 -8.45
C TRP A 177 10.37 -5.06 -7.57
N ASN A 178 10.72 -6.21 -8.13
CA ASN A 178 10.56 -7.53 -7.53
C ASN A 178 11.91 -8.20 -7.21
N GLY A 179 12.95 -7.42 -6.97
CA GLY A 179 14.31 -7.93 -6.72
C GLY A 179 14.54 -8.44 -5.30
N VAL A 180 13.48 -8.72 -4.53
CA VAL A 180 13.55 -9.34 -3.20
C VAL A 180 12.62 -10.54 -3.15
N GLU A 181 13.10 -11.63 -2.60
CA GLU A 181 12.32 -12.84 -2.35
C GLU A 181 12.21 -13.13 -0.85
N ARG A 182 11.14 -13.83 -0.48
CA ARG A 182 10.99 -14.37 0.86
C ARG A 182 11.52 -15.81 0.89
N ILE A 183 12.41 -16.08 1.85
CA ILE A 183 13.00 -17.42 2.05
C ILE A 183 11.98 -18.29 2.78
N ASP A 184 11.62 -19.45 2.18
CA ASP A 184 10.59 -20.36 2.72
C ASP A 184 11.02 -21.15 3.98
N ASN A 185 12.28 -21.07 4.39
CA ASN A 185 12.86 -21.86 5.50
C ASN A 185 12.51 -21.37 6.90
N THR A 186 11.55 -20.46 7.06
CA THR A 186 11.12 -20.04 8.39
C THR A 186 10.24 -21.11 9.03
N VAL A 187 10.75 -21.73 10.08
CA VAL A 187 10.04 -22.67 10.96
C VAL A 187 8.64 -22.13 11.29
N SER A 188 7.62 -23.01 11.28
CA SER A 188 6.24 -22.65 11.61
C SER A 188 6.19 -21.77 12.89
N GLN A 189 5.67 -20.56 12.75
CA GLN A 189 5.64 -19.56 13.83
C GLN A 189 4.56 -19.85 14.90
N GLN A 190 3.89 -21.02 14.87
CA GLN A 190 2.96 -21.42 15.91
C GLN A 190 3.75 -21.80 17.18
N GLY A 191 3.55 -21.03 18.24
CA GLY A 191 4.16 -21.28 19.55
C GLY A 191 5.39 -20.42 19.90
N LEU A 192 5.90 -19.60 18.98
CA LEU A 192 7.08 -18.76 19.25
C LEU A 192 6.70 -17.48 20.02
N SER A 193 7.57 -17.10 20.97
CA SER A 193 7.51 -15.81 21.66
C SER A 193 7.74 -14.62 20.72
N ARG A 194 7.44 -13.40 21.19
CA ARG A 194 7.65 -12.18 20.39
C ARG A 194 9.12 -12.00 19.99
N ALA A 195 10.06 -12.33 20.87
CA ALA A 195 11.50 -12.21 20.62
C ALA A 195 11.98 -13.23 19.58
N GLU A 196 11.51 -14.48 19.67
CA GLU A 196 11.82 -15.53 18.69
C GLU A 196 11.23 -15.23 17.30
N ARG A 197 10.06 -14.58 17.23
CA ARG A 197 9.49 -14.11 15.96
C ARG A 197 10.32 -13.02 15.30
N LEU A 198 10.93 -12.13 16.09
CA LEU A 198 11.83 -11.10 15.58
C LEU A 198 13.12 -11.71 15.06
N GLY A 199 13.75 -12.62 15.79
CA GLY A 199 14.97 -13.32 15.35
C GLY A 199 14.78 -14.19 14.10
N ASN A 200 13.61 -14.81 13.93
CA ASN A 200 13.27 -15.58 12.72
C ASN A 200 12.96 -14.72 11.49
N LEU A 201 12.76 -13.41 11.66
CA LEU A 201 12.52 -12.50 10.54
C LEU A 201 13.82 -11.90 9.98
N ASP A 202 14.91 -11.90 10.75
CA ASP A 202 16.19 -11.27 10.34
C ASP A 202 16.82 -11.92 9.09
N ASN A 203 16.46 -13.17 8.76
CA ASN A 203 16.86 -13.88 7.53
C ASN A 203 15.69 -14.30 6.66
N ALA A 204 14.55 -13.64 6.78
CA ALA A 204 13.34 -14.02 6.05
C ALA A 204 13.32 -13.55 4.60
N PHE A 205 14.24 -12.68 4.20
CA PHE A 205 14.29 -12.09 2.86
C PHE A 205 15.69 -12.20 2.28
N ALA A 206 15.75 -12.31 0.94
CA ALA A 206 17.00 -12.25 0.18
C ALA A 206 16.85 -11.27 -0.99
N LEU A 207 17.89 -10.49 -1.21
CA LEU A 207 18.02 -9.63 -2.38
C LEU A 207 18.50 -10.52 -3.56
N ILE A 208 17.69 -10.60 -4.62
CA ILE A 208 18.02 -11.39 -5.82
C ILE A 208 18.49 -10.52 -6.98
N GLU A 209 18.20 -9.22 -6.93
CA GLU A 209 18.59 -8.25 -7.94
C GLU A 209 18.94 -6.91 -7.26
N THR A 210 19.94 -6.20 -7.80
CA THR A 210 20.30 -4.87 -7.30
C THR A 210 19.19 -3.85 -7.61
N PRO A 211 18.77 -3.01 -6.62
CA PRO A 211 17.77 -2.00 -6.89
C PRO A 211 18.19 -1.04 -7.99
N PRO A 212 17.32 -0.77 -8.98
CA PRO A 212 17.66 0.06 -10.15
C PRO A 212 17.74 1.56 -9.83
N VAL A 213 17.22 1.96 -8.65
CA VAL A 213 17.12 3.35 -8.20
C VAL A 213 17.35 3.45 -6.70
N LYS A 214 17.62 4.67 -6.21
CA LYS A 214 18.01 4.90 -4.81
C LYS A 214 16.84 4.99 -3.83
N ARG A 215 15.62 5.23 -4.29
CA ARG A 215 14.44 5.37 -3.41
C ARG A 215 13.56 4.14 -3.49
N LEU A 216 13.47 3.40 -2.37
CA LEU A 216 12.72 2.17 -2.25
C LEU A 216 11.50 2.40 -1.33
N LEU A 217 10.31 2.24 -1.86
CA LEU A 217 9.04 2.44 -1.18
C LEU A 217 8.46 1.07 -0.83
N LEU A 218 8.67 0.62 0.41
CA LEU A 218 8.19 -0.67 0.88
C LEU A 218 6.68 -0.63 1.10
N PHE A 219 5.97 -1.66 0.71
CA PHE A 219 4.51 -1.71 0.86
C PHE A 219 4.04 -3.04 1.42
N ASP A 220 3.18 -2.99 2.45
CA ASP A 220 2.46 -4.14 3.01
C ASP A 220 0.97 -3.83 3.15
N ASP A 221 0.13 -4.84 3.30
CA ASP A 221 -1.31 -4.62 3.51
C ASP A 221 -1.64 -4.24 4.97
N VAL A 222 -0.97 -4.85 5.97
CA VAL A 222 -1.20 -4.53 7.39
C VAL A 222 0.13 -4.47 8.14
N ALA A 223 0.43 -3.30 8.69
CA ALA A 223 1.53 -3.10 9.61
C ALA A 223 1.00 -3.03 11.06
N THR A 224 1.16 -4.09 11.82
CA THR A 224 0.81 -4.10 13.27
C THR A 224 1.94 -3.46 14.08
N THR A 225 3.02 -4.20 14.33
CA THR A 225 4.25 -3.72 14.94
C THR A 225 5.28 -3.22 13.92
N GLY A 226 5.00 -3.39 12.63
CA GLY A 226 5.95 -3.10 11.56
C GLY A 226 7.07 -4.14 11.39
N ALA A 227 7.06 -5.24 12.13
CA ALA A 227 8.17 -6.23 12.15
C ALA A 227 8.51 -6.79 10.75
N SER A 228 7.51 -7.04 9.88
CA SER A 228 7.78 -7.52 8.50
C SER A 228 8.47 -6.44 7.68
N LEU A 229 7.99 -5.20 7.73
CA LEU A 229 8.60 -4.06 7.04
C LEU A 229 9.99 -3.73 7.61
N GLN A 230 10.18 -3.88 8.93
CA GLN A 230 11.46 -3.75 9.59
C GLN A 230 12.48 -4.77 9.06
N ALA A 231 12.11 -6.06 9.02
CA ALA A 231 12.97 -7.12 8.53
C ALA A 231 13.34 -6.94 7.05
N LEU A 232 12.35 -6.59 6.21
CA LEU A 232 12.59 -6.26 4.80
C LEU A 232 13.51 -5.04 4.67
N GLY A 233 13.28 -3.99 5.47
CA GLY A 233 14.13 -2.80 5.52
C GLY A 233 15.57 -3.10 5.92
N ARG A 234 15.80 -3.96 6.94
CA ARG A 234 17.13 -4.43 7.34
C ARG A 234 17.83 -5.18 6.21
N THR A 235 17.14 -6.15 5.59
CA THR A 235 17.72 -6.91 4.47
C THR A 235 18.17 -5.98 3.34
N LEU A 236 17.34 -5.01 2.96
CA LEU A 236 17.68 -4.05 1.92
C LEU A 236 18.83 -3.13 2.35
N TYR A 237 18.84 -2.70 3.61
CA TYR A 237 19.90 -1.88 4.16
C TYR A 237 21.25 -2.62 4.15
N ASP A 238 21.33 -3.83 4.73
CA ASP A 238 22.56 -4.60 4.91
C ASP A 238 23.12 -5.11 3.57
N GLN A 239 22.27 -5.68 2.71
CA GLN A 239 22.72 -6.26 1.44
C GLN A 239 23.12 -5.20 0.41
N THR A 240 22.46 -4.04 0.40
CA THR A 240 22.87 -2.94 -0.47
C THR A 240 24.21 -2.33 -0.06
N PHE A 241 24.57 -2.31 1.23
CA PHE A 241 25.90 -1.95 1.68
C PHE A 241 26.96 -2.95 1.22
N SER A 242 26.69 -4.25 1.35
CA SER A 242 27.60 -5.31 0.93
C SER A 242 27.90 -5.28 -0.57
N LEU A 243 26.86 -5.06 -1.40
CA LEU A 243 27.01 -4.98 -2.87
C LEU A 243 27.72 -3.72 -3.34
N ALA A 244 27.57 -2.62 -2.61
CA ALA A 244 28.21 -1.35 -2.97
C ALA A 244 29.71 -1.29 -2.62
N GLY A 245 30.25 -2.30 -1.92
CA GLY A 245 31.65 -2.32 -1.45
C GLY A 245 31.99 -1.17 -0.49
N ILE A 246 30.98 -0.59 0.12
CA ILE A 246 31.10 0.59 0.97
C ILE A 246 31.37 0.13 2.40
N ASN A 247 32.48 0.54 3.00
CA ASN A 247 32.74 0.32 4.42
C ASN A 247 31.66 0.99 5.27
N SER A 248 31.28 0.37 6.38
CA SER A 248 30.17 0.69 7.30
C SER A 248 30.13 2.14 7.87
N GLN A 249 31.02 3.03 7.46
CA GLN A 249 31.09 4.45 7.87
C GLN A 249 30.51 5.43 6.85
N SER A 250 30.12 4.99 5.65
CA SER A 250 29.50 5.86 4.65
C SER A 250 27.97 5.76 4.73
N SER A 251 27.28 6.89 4.53
CA SER A 251 25.81 6.94 4.52
C SER A 251 25.22 5.99 3.48
N ASN A 252 24.16 5.27 3.85
CA ASN A 252 23.45 4.38 2.94
C ASN A 252 23.04 5.15 1.67
N PRO A 253 23.43 4.68 0.48
CA PRO A 253 23.05 5.32 -0.78
C PRO A 253 21.53 5.21 -1.06
N TYR A 254 20.82 4.30 -0.36
CA TYR A 254 19.40 4.05 -0.56
C TYR A 254 18.54 4.74 0.50
N GLN A 255 17.45 5.34 0.06
CA GLN A 255 16.43 5.96 0.91
C GLN A 255 15.24 5.01 1.00
N LEU A 256 14.95 4.54 2.22
CA LEU A 256 13.83 3.65 2.49
C LEU A 256 12.66 4.42 3.11
N SER A 257 11.46 4.16 2.64
CA SER A 257 10.20 4.61 3.25
C SER A 257 9.21 3.46 3.21
N ALA A 258 8.33 3.34 4.19
CA ALA A 258 7.39 2.24 4.25
C ALA A 258 5.94 2.72 4.31
N TYR A 259 5.07 1.96 3.67
CA TYR A 259 3.65 2.24 3.56
C TYR A 259 2.84 0.98 3.84
N ALA A 260 1.70 1.17 4.48
CA ALA A 260 0.75 0.08 4.70
C ALA A 260 -0.67 0.53 4.35
N LEU A 261 -1.51 -0.41 3.91
CA LEU A 261 -2.92 -0.11 3.74
C LEU A 261 -3.57 0.19 5.10
N ALA A 262 -3.25 -0.60 6.13
CA ALA A 262 -3.78 -0.39 7.47
C ALA A 262 -2.73 -0.59 8.57
N HIS A 263 -2.85 0.20 9.66
CA HIS A 263 -2.06 0.06 10.88
C HIS A 263 -2.85 -0.70 11.94
N GLY A 264 -2.27 -1.77 12.48
CA GLY A 264 -2.84 -2.47 13.62
C GLY A 264 -2.77 -1.57 14.86
N SER A 265 -3.93 -1.15 15.41
CA SER A 265 -3.93 -0.49 16.71
C SER A 265 -3.33 -1.42 17.76
N GLN A 266 -2.40 -0.93 18.56
CA GLN A 266 -2.00 -1.60 19.79
C GLN A 266 -3.14 -1.31 20.79
N SER A 267 -4.15 -2.17 20.80
CA SER A 267 -5.15 -2.21 21.88
C SER A 267 -4.56 -2.92 23.08
#